data_850d0f552e1cb823ff043e47d17de387
#
_entry.id   850d0f552e1cb823ff043e47d17de387
#
_cell.length_a   1.000
_cell.length_b   1.000
_cell.length_c   1.000
_cell.angle_alpha   90.00
_cell.angle_beta   90.00
_cell.angle_gamma   90.00
#
_symmetry.space_group_name_H-M   'P 1'
#
loop_
_entity.id
_entity.type
_entity.pdbx_description
1 polymer ?
#
loop_
_entity_poly.entity_id
_entity_poly.type
_entity_poly.pdbx_seq_one_letter_code
_entity_poly.pdbx_strand_id
1 'polypeptide(L)'
;MHFTGTIWRPPYEAGSLLLQVAAGCTHHSCKFCTLYHDLPFSFRLSPMEEIEADLREAQMGLCDPMAQLSLRLQGIPRPAQLRRVFLTGANPFALSYDKLEAIAGLIRQYLPSCQTIGCFARVTDIAAKTGEQLRRLARLGFDGLSIGAETGDPQALDFMDKGYGAQDVADQARRLDQAKIGYHFTYLAGISGAGRGREGALASAEIFNQTNPGILVCSMLTVFPESRLYQEIQQGRWQEAGEIEKLQEIKTLIAALNIPVHFATLGASNAIFVEGDLPQDRAAMLAQLDQASRPENEAPLREYRQNLKHL
;
A
#
# COMPACT_ATOMS: atom_id res chain seq x y z
N MET A 1 -11.64 17.68 -10.69
CA MET A 1 -11.01 16.87 -9.62
C MET A 1 -9.85 17.65 -9.02
N HIS A 2 -9.84 17.87 -7.71
CA HIS A 2 -8.82 18.63 -6.99
C HIS A 2 -7.76 17.69 -6.42
N PHE A 3 -6.50 17.85 -6.83
CA PHE A 3 -5.39 17.08 -6.29
C PHE A 3 -4.28 18.01 -5.79
N THR A 4 -3.69 17.67 -4.64
CA THR A 4 -2.63 18.44 -3.99
C THR A 4 -1.39 17.56 -3.87
N GLY A 5 -0.31 17.96 -4.54
CA GLY A 5 0.93 17.18 -4.59
C GLY A 5 0.82 15.90 -5.41
N THR A 6 1.79 15.03 -5.26
CA THR A 6 1.83 13.74 -5.94
C THR A 6 0.77 12.78 -5.38
N ILE A 7 -0.01 12.16 -6.26
CA ILE A 7 -1.04 11.20 -5.88
C ILE A 7 -0.51 9.78 -6.06
N TRP A 8 -0.54 9.02 -4.99
CA TRP A 8 -0.12 7.63 -4.94
C TRP A 8 -1.31 6.70 -4.90
N ARG A 9 -1.24 5.61 -5.65
CA ARG A 9 -2.22 4.52 -5.61
C ARG A 9 -1.52 3.18 -5.84
N PRO A 10 -2.05 2.09 -5.27
CA PRO A 10 -1.56 0.76 -5.61
C PRO A 10 -1.86 0.40 -7.07
N PRO A 11 -0.99 -0.36 -7.77
CA PRO A 11 -1.24 -0.77 -9.17
C PRO A 11 -2.58 -1.51 -9.37
N TYR A 12 -3.01 -2.31 -8.42
CA TYR A 12 -4.30 -3.04 -8.47
C TYR A 12 -5.53 -2.12 -8.34
N GLU A 13 -5.35 -0.84 -8.03
CA GLU A 13 -6.42 0.18 -8.02
C GLU A 13 -6.48 0.99 -9.33
N ALA A 14 -5.81 0.51 -10.40
CA ALA A 14 -5.78 1.23 -11.70
C ALA A 14 -7.17 1.51 -12.29
N GLY A 15 -8.17 0.68 -11.99
CA GLY A 15 -9.56 0.83 -12.45
C GLY A 15 -10.47 1.65 -11.54
N SER A 16 -9.97 2.12 -10.37
CA SER A 16 -10.77 2.86 -9.39
C SER A 16 -10.82 4.35 -9.71
N LEU A 17 -11.92 5.02 -9.35
CA LEU A 17 -11.95 6.47 -9.30
C LEU A 17 -11.10 6.94 -8.11
N LEU A 18 -10.16 7.82 -8.36
CA LEU A 18 -9.38 8.43 -7.29
C LEU A 18 -10.12 9.64 -6.74
N LEU A 19 -10.32 9.69 -5.43
CA LEU A 19 -10.96 10.80 -4.73
C LEU A 19 -10.05 11.28 -3.61
N GLN A 20 -9.52 12.50 -3.70
CA GLN A 20 -8.67 13.03 -2.65
C GLN A 20 -9.50 13.48 -1.45
N VAL A 21 -9.25 12.90 -0.30
CA VAL A 21 -9.90 13.27 0.98
C VAL A 21 -8.92 13.84 1.99
N ALA A 22 -7.63 13.67 1.72
CA ALA A 22 -6.53 14.25 2.50
C ALA A 22 -5.27 14.35 1.63
N ALA A 23 -4.34 15.21 2.02
CA ALA A 23 -2.99 15.29 1.49
C ALA A 23 -1.97 15.16 2.61
N GLY A 24 -0.86 14.43 2.37
CA GLY A 24 0.16 14.15 3.37
C GLY A 24 -0.20 12.99 4.29
N CYS A 25 0.61 12.78 5.34
CA CYS A 25 0.54 11.65 6.25
C CYS A 25 0.39 12.11 7.71
N THR A 26 -0.57 11.54 8.45
CA THR A 26 -0.78 11.88 9.87
C THR A 26 0.40 11.47 10.77
N HIS A 27 1.20 10.51 10.35
CA HIS A 27 2.36 10.04 11.09
C HIS A 27 3.66 10.77 10.68
N HIS A 28 3.94 10.80 9.39
CA HIS A 28 5.06 11.54 8.76
C HIS A 28 6.44 11.35 9.43
N SER A 29 6.68 10.19 10.07
CA SER A 29 7.89 9.92 10.87
C SER A 29 8.65 8.68 10.44
N CYS A 30 8.18 7.92 9.44
CA CYS A 30 8.90 6.74 8.97
C CYS A 30 10.23 7.14 8.34
N LYS A 31 11.38 6.59 8.83
CA LYS A 31 12.71 7.01 8.37
C LYS A 31 12.98 6.77 6.90
N PHE A 32 12.38 5.73 6.31
CA PHE A 32 12.58 5.37 4.90
C PHE A 32 11.69 6.15 3.94
N CYS A 33 10.57 6.74 4.43
CA CYS A 33 9.53 7.28 3.57
C CYS A 33 9.85 8.70 3.11
N THR A 34 9.81 8.91 1.79
CA THR A 34 9.95 10.22 1.15
C THR A 34 8.66 10.68 0.48
N LEU A 35 7.59 9.86 0.55
CA LEU A 35 6.30 10.22 0.00
C LEU A 35 5.76 11.45 0.70
N TYR A 36 5.23 12.39 -0.08
CA TYR A 36 4.68 13.65 0.42
C TYR A 36 5.70 14.67 0.97
N HIS A 37 7.02 14.49 0.70
CA HIS A 37 8.04 15.50 1.04
C HIS A 37 7.92 16.75 0.14
N ASP A 38 7.21 16.67 -0.98
CA ASP A 38 6.86 17.77 -1.87
C ASP A 38 5.80 18.72 -1.28
N LEU A 39 5.16 18.34 -0.17
CA LEU A 39 4.13 19.16 0.47
C LEU A 39 4.72 20.10 1.53
N PRO A 40 4.24 21.36 1.63
CA PRO A 40 4.69 22.32 2.64
C PRO A 40 4.08 22.07 4.03
N PHE A 41 3.40 20.94 4.24
CA PHE A 41 2.76 20.53 5.48
C PHE A 41 2.79 19.00 5.62
N SER A 42 2.71 18.48 6.84
CA SER A 42 2.70 17.04 7.08
C SER A 42 1.36 16.38 6.72
N PHE A 43 0.25 17.04 7.05
CA PHE A 43 -1.09 16.52 6.80
C PHE A 43 -2.13 17.64 6.70
N ARG A 44 -3.08 17.50 5.77
CA ARG A 44 -4.23 18.40 5.60
C ARG A 44 -5.44 17.61 5.11
N LEU A 45 -6.61 17.89 5.71
CA LEU A 45 -7.89 17.36 5.22
C LEU A 45 -8.34 18.13 3.99
N SER A 46 -8.94 17.46 3.01
CA SER A 46 -9.69 18.11 1.94
C SER A 46 -10.99 18.66 2.52
N PRO A 47 -11.39 19.89 2.17
CA PRO A 47 -12.71 20.42 2.51
C PRO A 47 -13.83 19.54 1.94
N MET A 48 -14.91 19.37 2.67
CA MET A 48 -16.05 18.54 2.22
C MET A 48 -16.67 19.09 0.93
N GLU A 49 -16.63 20.40 0.76
CA GLU A 49 -17.13 21.10 -0.44
C GLU A 49 -16.29 20.75 -1.68
N GLU A 50 -14.98 20.59 -1.54
CA GLU A 50 -14.10 20.13 -2.62
C GLU A 50 -14.35 18.65 -2.95
N ILE A 51 -14.50 17.80 -1.94
CA ILE A 51 -14.84 16.38 -2.12
C ILE A 51 -16.17 16.22 -2.87
N GLU A 52 -17.18 17.01 -2.48
CA GLU A 52 -18.47 17.01 -3.14
C GLU A 52 -18.40 17.54 -4.59
N ALA A 53 -17.63 18.61 -4.84
CA ALA A 53 -17.41 19.14 -6.17
C ALA A 53 -16.73 18.11 -7.09
N ASP A 54 -15.73 17.38 -6.58
CA ASP A 54 -15.04 16.31 -7.31
C ASP A 54 -15.99 15.16 -7.66
N LEU A 55 -16.85 14.77 -6.74
CA LEU A 55 -17.85 13.71 -7.00
C LEU A 55 -18.89 14.17 -8.03
N ARG A 56 -19.30 15.42 -7.99
CA ARG A 56 -20.22 16.02 -8.99
C ARG A 56 -19.58 16.04 -10.37
N GLU A 57 -18.30 16.43 -10.47
CA GLU A 57 -17.54 16.40 -11.71
C GLU A 57 -17.40 14.97 -12.26
N ALA A 58 -17.08 14.00 -11.40
CA ALA A 58 -17.00 12.60 -11.77
C ALA A 58 -18.35 12.07 -12.28
N GLN A 59 -19.46 12.41 -11.63
CA GLN A 59 -20.81 12.05 -12.07
C GLN A 59 -21.11 12.62 -13.46
N MET A 60 -20.84 13.92 -13.68
CA MET A 60 -21.05 14.55 -14.99
C MET A 60 -20.21 13.87 -16.07
N GLY A 61 -18.93 13.60 -15.82
CA GLY A 61 -18.05 12.91 -16.77
C GLY A 61 -18.48 11.48 -17.10
N LEU A 62 -19.11 10.77 -16.15
CA LEU A 62 -19.68 9.44 -16.40
C LEU A 62 -20.98 9.48 -17.21
N CYS A 63 -21.75 10.55 -17.08
CA CYS A 63 -23.04 10.73 -17.77
C CYS A 63 -22.92 11.47 -19.11
N ASP A 64 -21.77 12.04 -19.44
CA ASP A 64 -21.55 12.78 -20.70
C ASP A 64 -21.41 11.82 -21.90
N PRO A 65 -22.38 11.80 -22.84
CA PRO A 65 -22.32 10.92 -24.01
C PRO A 65 -21.13 11.23 -24.94
N MET A 66 -20.72 12.49 -25.04
CA MET A 66 -19.62 12.91 -25.92
C MET A 66 -18.27 12.48 -25.34
N ALA A 67 -18.09 12.62 -24.02
CA ALA A 67 -16.90 12.12 -23.34
C ALA A 67 -16.80 10.59 -23.48
N GLN A 68 -17.91 9.87 -23.34
CA GLN A 68 -17.95 8.42 -23.54
C GLN A 68 -17.63 8.01 -24.98
N LEU A 69 -18.16 8.73 -25.97
CA LEU A 69 -17.87 8.48 -27.38
C LEU A 69 -16.38 8.70 -27.67
N SER A 70 -15.81 9.82 -27.21
CA SER A 70 -14.39 10.15 -27.39
C SER A 70 -13.47 9.04 -26.85
N LEU A 71 -13.77 8.53 -25.64
CA LEU A 71 -12.99 7.45 -25.03
C LEU A 71 -13.09 6.14 -25.81
N ARG A 72 -14.30 5.81 -26.32
CA ARG A 72 -14.49 4.63 -27.17
C ARG A 72 -13.68 4.74 -28.47
N LEU A 73 -13.66 5.92 -29.10
CA LEU A 73 -12.88 6.16 -30.31
C LEU A 73 -11.37 6.06 -30.06
N GLN A 74 -10.91 6.36 -28.84
CA GLN A 74 -9.53 6.21 -28.42
C GLN A 74 -9.18 4.79 -27.97
N GLY A 75 -10.11 3.85 -28.04
CA GLY A 75 -9.91 2.46 -27.58
C GLY A 75 -9.76 2.32 -26.07
N ILE A 76 -10.15 3.34 -25.30
CA ILE A 76 -10.09 3.32 -23.84
C ILE A 76 -11.38 2.72 -23.30
N PRO A 77 -11.36 1.49 -22.76
CA PRO A 77 -12.55 0.89 -22.17
C PRO A 77 -12.89 1.66 -20.88
N ARG A 78 -13.99 2.41 -20.88
CA ARG A 78 -14.58 2.88 -19.62
C ARG A 78 -15.64 1.88 -19.18
N PRO A 79 -15.64 1.46 -17.91
CA PRO A 79 -16.75 0.70 -17.38
C PRO A 79 -18.02 1.55 -17.49
N ALA A 80 -19.10 0.97 -18.01
CA ALA A 80 -20.41 1.64 -18.09
C ALA A 80 -20.94 2.08 -16.71
N GLN A 81 -20.35 1.54 -15.63
CA GLN A 81 -20.65 1.86 -14.24
C GLN A 81 -19.36 1.87 -13.42
N LEU A 82 -19.14 2.93 -12.68
CA LEU A 82 -18.06 3.01 -11.71
C LEU A 82 -18.44 2.20 -10.46
N ARG A 83 -17.70 1.14 -10.18
CA ARG A 83 -17.99 0.24 -9.05
C ARG A 83 -17.11 0.46 -7.82
N ARG A 84 -15.99 1.15 -7.98
CA ARG A 84 -15.00 1.32 -6.91
C ARG A 84 -14.43 2.74 -6.89
N VAL A 85 -14.37 3.31 -5.69
CA VAL A 85 -13.66 4.56 -5.38
C VAL A 85 -12.46 4.23 -4.50
N PHE A 86 -11.31 4.82 -4.78
CA PHE A 86 -10.14 4.76 -3.93
C PHE A 86 -9.87 6.15 -3.35
N LEU A 87 -9.98 6.27 -2.03
CA LEU A 87 -9.69 7.52 -1.32
C LEU A 87 -8.18 7.74 -1.27
N THR A 88 -7.72 8.87 -1.78
CA THR A 88 -6.30 9.20 -1.83
C THR A 88 -5.88 10.13 -0.68
N GLY A 89 -4.59 10.10 -0.38
CA GLY A 89 -3.86 10.62 0.75
C GLY A 89 -2.92 9.52 1.26
N ALA A 90 -2.00 9.81 2.18
CA ALA A 90 -1.10 8.77 2.70
C ALA A 90 -1.84 7.72 3.53
N ASN A 91 -2.81 8.14 4.32
CA ASN A 91 -3.59 7.26 5.17
C ASN A 91 -5.00 7.82 5.44
N PRO A 92 -5.89 7.84 4.44
CA PRO A 92 -7.25 8.34 4.59
C PRO A 92 -8.04 7.64 5.70
N PHE A 93 -7.71 6.38 6.00
CA PHE A 93 -8.36 5.64 7.08
C PHE A 93 -8.09 6.22 8.49
N ALA A 94 -7.14 7.16 8.62
CA ALA A 94 -6.92 7.93 9.85
C ALA A 94 -8.06 8.94 10.14
N LEU A 95 -8.89 9.28 9.16
CA LEU A 95 -10.03 10.16 9.37
C LEU A 95 -10.98 9.58 10.44
N SER A 96 -11.67 10.46 11.15
CA SER A 96 -12.70 10.03 12.12
C SER A 96 -13.79 9.22 11.42
N TYR A 97 -14.45 8.35 12.19
CA TYR A 97 -15.58 7.56 11.69
C TYR A 97 -16.63 8.44 11.02
N ASP A 98 -17.02 9.54 11.66
CA ASP A 98 -18.07 10.44 11.16
C ASP A 98 -17.70 11.06 9.79
N LYS A 99 -16.42 11.40 9.60
CA LYS A 99 -15.94 11.90 8.31
C LYS A 99 -15.96 10.83 7.23
N LEU A 100 -15.50 9.60 7.54
CA LEU A 100 -15.55 8.49 6.60
C LEU A 100 -17.00 8.13 6.24
N GLU A 101 -17.91 8.16 7.20
CA GLU A 101 -19.36 7.96 6.98
C GLU A 101 -19.94 9.03 6.05
N ALA A 102 -19.64 10.32 6.32
CA ALA A 102 -20.09 11.43 5.48
C ALA A 102 -19.57 11.32 4.05
N ILE A 103 -18.27 11.00 3.86
CA ILE A 103 -17.67 10.78 2.53
C ILE A 103 -18.35 9.62 1.81
N ALA A 104 -18.60 8.49 2.49
CA ALA A 104 -19.31 7.35 1.90
C ALA A 104 -20.74 7.72 1.51
N GLY A 105 -21.42 8.56 2.29
CA GLY A 105 -22.72 9.11 1.97
C GLY A 105 -22.71 9.91 0.67
N LEU A 106 -21.75 10.84 0.51
CA LEU A 106 -21.58 11.61 -0.73
C LEU A 106 -21.26 10.70 -1.92
N ILE A 107 -20.36 9.71 -1.76
CA ILE A 107 -20.05 8.75 -2.83
C ILE A 107 -21.32 8.05 -3.31
N ARG A 108 -22.17 7.58 -2.40
CA ARG A 108 -23.43 6.92 -2.78
C ARG A 108 -24.42 7.86 -3.44
N GLN A 109 -24.48 9.12 -3.02
CA GLN A 109 -25.34 10.12 -3.61
C GLN A 109 -24.99 10.43 -5.06
N TYR A 110 -23.69 10.64 -5.36
CA TYR A 110 -23.22 11.03 -6.68
C TYR A 110 -22.88 9.83 -7.58
N LEU A 111 -22.48 8.70 -7.00
CA LEU A 111 -22.03 7.49 -7.69
C LEU A 111 -22.80 6.26 -7.18
N PRO A 112 -24.12 6.15 -7.43
CA PRO A 112 -24.97 5.10 -6.86
C PRO A 112 -24.57 3.68 -7.29
N SER A 113 -23.80 3.53 -8.39
CA SER A 113 -23.24 2.25 -8.81
C SER A 113 -21.98 1.82 -8.05
N CYS A 114 -21.40 2.70 -7.23
CA CYS A 114 -20.23 2.40 -6.42
C CYS A 114 -20.57 1.35 -5.35
N GLN A 115 -19.84 0.24 -5.36
CA GLN A 115 -20.03 -0.87 -4.43
C GLN A 115 -19.01 -0.86 -3.30
N THR A 116 -17.75 -0.49 -3.61
CA THR A 116 -16.65 -0.59 -2.67
C THR A 116 -15.82 0.70 -2.62
N ILE A 117 -15.27 0.98 -1.44
CA ILE A 117 -14.42 2.13 -1.15
C ILE A 117 -13.12 1.61 -0.54
N GLY A 118 -12.01 1.75 -1.28
CA GLY A 118 -10.67 1.43 -0.80
C GLY A 118 -9.92 2.67 -0.33
N CYS A 119 -8.88 2.48 0.46
CA CYS A 119 -7.92 3.53 0.81
C CYS A 119 -6.65 2.96 1.43
N PHE A 120 -5.62 3.79 1.53
CA PHE A 120 -4.48 3.47 2.38
C PHE A 120 -4.84 3.59 3.87
N ALA A 121 -4.25 2.69 4.65
CA ALA A 121 -4.37 2.67 6.10
C ALA A 121 -3.03 2.33 6.76
N ARG A 122 -2.82 2.84 7.96
CA ARG A 122 -1.80 2.35 8.89
C ARG A 122 -2.46 1.43 9.92
N VAL A 123 -1.69 0.56 10.53
CA VAL A 123 -2.13 -0.32 11.63
C VAL A 123 -2.78 0.50 12.77
N THR A 124 -2.19 1.65 13.09
CA THR A 124 -2.70 2.58 14.11
C THR A 124 -4.04 3.22 13.75
N ASP A 125 -4.34 3.39 12.46
CA ASP A 125 -5.62 3.98 12.01
C ASP A 125 -6.78 3.02 12.26
N ILE A 126 -6.52 1.71 12.15
CA ILE A 126 -7.48 0.65 12.46
C ILE A 126 -7.69 0.55 13.97
N ALA A 127 -6.59 0.61 14.74
CA ALA A 127 -6.62 0.59 16.21
C ALA A 127 -7.45 1.75 16.79
N ALA A 128 -7.44 2.91 16.14
CA ALA A 128 -8.20 4.09 16.56
C ALA A 128 -9.72 3.96 16.40
N LYS A 129 -10.24 2.90 15.76
CA LYS A 129 -11.67 2.67 15.54
C LYS A 129 -12.19 1.55 16.42
N THR A 130 -13.41 1.70 16.93
CA THR A 130 -14.08 0.61 17.67
C THR A 130 -14.52 -0.51 16.72
N GLY A 131 -14.73 -1.72 17.22
CA GLY A 131 -15.24 -2.83 16.42
C GLY A 131 -16.61 -2.53 15.79
N GLU A 132 -17.46 -1.76 16.47
CA GLU A 132 -18.74 -1.31 15.89
C GLU A 132 -18.55 -0.34 14.74
N GLN A 133 -17.63 0.62 14.87
CA GLN A 133 -17.29 1.54 13.79
C GLN A 133 -16.75 0.81 12.56
N LEU A 134 -15.87 -0.18 12.74
CA LEU A 134 -15.37 -1.01 11.64
C LEU A 134 -16.52 -1.76 10.94
N ARG A 135 -17.43 -2.42 11.69
CA ARG A 135 -18.60 -3.08 11.11
C ARG A 135 -19.52 -2.11 10.35
N ARG A 136 -19.67 -0.88 10.82
CA ARG A 136 -20.45 0.13 10.12
C ARG A 136 -19.75 0.59 8.83
N LEU A 137 -18.43 0.80 8.86
CA LEU A 137 -17.64 1.12 7.66
C LEU A 137 -17.75 0.00 6.60
N ALA A 138 -17.71 -1.28 7.01
CA ALA A 138 -17.96 -2.40 6.10
C ALA A 138 -19.33 -2.29 5.40
N ARG A 139 -20.40 -2.01 6.17
CA ARG A 139 -21.76 -1.79 5.60
C ARG A 139 -21.83 -0.57 4.66
N LEU A 140 -20.97 0.42 4.88
CA LEU A 140 -20.80 1.58 4.00
C LEU A 140 -19.95 1.28 2.76
N GLY A 141 -19.49 0.05 2.59
CA GLY A 141 -18.72 -0.39 1.44
C GLY A 141 -17.22 -0.23 1.56
N PHE A 142 -16.67 0.13 2.73
CA PHE A 142 -15.22 0.09 2.92
C PHE A 142 -14.71 -1.32 2.80
N ASP A 143 -13.80 -1.54 1.85
CA ASP A 143 -13.23 -2.85 1.53
C ASP A 143 -11.91 -2.70 0.77
N GLY A 144 -11.01 -3.69 0.90
CA GLY A 144 -9.71 -3.66 0.24
C GLY A 144 -8.81 -2.53 0.74
N LEU A 145 -8.63 -2.42 2.07
CA LEU A 145 -7.70 -1.46 2.66
C LEU A 145 -6.25 -1.84 2.31
N SER A 146 -5.47 -0.88 1.80
CA SER A 146 -4.04 -1.05 1.53
C SER A 146 -3.24 -0.66 2.77
N ILE A 147 -2.69 -1.65 3.48
CA ILE A 147 -2.04 -1.46 4.79
C ILE A 147 -0.54 -1.61 4.66
N GLY A 148 0.20 -0.55 5.01
CA GLY A 148 1.66 -0.59 5.11
C GLY A 148 2.12 -1.35 6.35
N ALA A 149 2.10 -2.70 6.31
CA ALA A 149 2.63 -3.53 7.39
C ALA A 149 4.16 -3.51 7.44
N GLU A 150 4.80 -3.43 6.30
CA GLU A 150 6.22 -3.33 5.97
C GLU A 150 7.03 -4.57 6.39
N THR A 151 6.91 -5.03 7.62
CA THR A 151 7.64 -6.19 8.16
C THR A 151 7.00 -6.69 9.45
N GLY A 152 7.30 -7.92 9.84
CA GLY A 152 7.06 -8.45 11.18
C GLY A 152 8.28 -8.41 12.09
N ASP A 153 9.41 -7.83 11.65
CA ASP A 153 10.61 -7.65 12.47
C ASP A 153 10.42 -6.49 13.47
N PRO A 154 10.31 -6.77 14.79
CA PRO A 154 10.06 -5.71 15.77
C PRO A 154 11.18 -4.70 15.87
N GLN A 155 12.44 -5.10 15.63
CA GLN A 155 13.57 -4.19 15.66
C GLN A 155 13.54 -3.24 14.46
N ALA A 156 13.17 -3.75 13.27
CA ALA A 156 13.04 -2.91 12.09
C ALA A 156 11.87 -1.93 12.21
N LEU A 157 10.72 -2.37 12.77
CA LEU A 157 9.57 -1.48 13.01
C LEU A 157 9.92 -0.34 13.97
N ASP A 158 10.61 -0.65 15.05
CA ASP A 158 11.07 0.35 16.05
C ASP A 158 12.10 1.30 15.42
N PHE A 159 13.15 0.76 14.80
CA PHE A 159 14.19 1.57 14.17
C PHE A 159 13.62 2.51 13.09
N MET A 160 12.65 2.05 12.31
CA MET A 160 12.04 2.83 11.24
C MET A 160 10.95 3.80 11.71
N ASP A 161 10.72 3.94 13.01
CA ASP A 161 9.70 4.82 13.59
C ASP A 161 8.28 4.52 13.08
N LYS A 162 7.89 3.23 12.96
CA LYS A 162 6.56 2.85 12.45
C LYS A 162 5.44 3.19 13.43
N GLY A 163 5.73 3.27 14.74
CA GLY A 163 4.79 3.63 15.79
C GLY A 163 3.79 2.51 16.15
N TYR A 164 4.10 1.26 15.81
CA TYR A 164 3.38 0.04 16.21
C TYR A 164 4.33 -1.16 16.22
N GLY A 165 3.98 -2.20 16.99
CA GLY A 165 4.74 -3.44 17.04
C GLY A 165 4.24 -4.48 16.02
N ALA A 166 5.03 -5.56 15.86
CA ALA A 166 4.70 -6.62 14.91
C ALA A 166 3.35 -7.28 15.21
N GLN A 167 3.06 -7.57 16.48
CA GLN A 167 1.79 -8.21 16.88
C GLN A 167 0.57 -7.32 16.61
N ASP A 168 0.72 -5.98 16.64
CA ASP A 168 -0.37 -5.06 16.32
C ASP A 168 -0.89 -5.28 14.89
N VAL A 169 -0.02 -5.68 13.94
CA VAL A 169 -0.42 -6.00 12.56
C VAL A 169 -1.45 -7.13 12.55
N ALA A 170 -1.14 -8.25 13.23
CA ALA A 170 -2.04 -9.40 13.31
C ALA A 170 -3.33 -9.07 14.09
N ASP A 171 -3.21 -8.30 15.19
CA ASP A 171 -4.36 -7.95 16.03
C ASP A 171 -5.34 -7.04 15.25
N GLN A 172 -4.85 -6.06 14.53
CA GLN A 172 -5.71 -5.19 13.73
C GLN A 172 -6.28 -5.90 12.51
N ALA A 173 -5.52 -6.80 11.86
CA ALA A 173 -6.02 -7.65 10.78
C ALA A 173 -7.21 -8.51 11.25
N ARG A 174 -7.09 -9.19 12.40
CA ARG A 174 -8.21 -9.95 13.00
C ARG A 174 -9.46 -9.10 13.25
N ARG A 175 -9.30 -7.83 13.62
CA ARG A 175 -10.43 -6.90 13.78
C ARG A 175 -11.10 -6.55 12.47
N LEU A 176 -10.33 -6.44 11.39
CA LEU A 176 -10.87 -6.25 10.03
C LEU A 176 -11.61 -7.51 9.56
N ASP A 177 -11.05 -8.70 9.77
CA ASP A 177 -11.71 -9.99 9.47
C ASP A 177 -13.07 -10.10 10.19
N GLN A 178 -13.11 -9.77 11.49
CA GLN A 178 -14.35 -9.76 12.30
C GLN A 178 -15.37 -8.73 11.80
N ALA A 179 -14.90 -7.62 11.23
CA ALA A 179 -15.74 -6.58 10.65
C ALA A 179 -16.13 -6.87 9.20
N LYS A 180 -15.53 -7.89 8.55
CA LYS A 180 -15.68 -8.24 7.14
C LYS A 180 -15.21 -7.11 6.20
N ILE A 181 -14.10 -6.47 6.53
CA ILE A 181 -13.39 -5.54 5.67
C ILE A 181 -12.18 -6.27 5.10
N GLY A 182 -12.13 -6.46 3.78
CA GLY A 182 -10.97 -6.99 3.10
C GLY A 182 -9.78 -6.02 3.17
N TYR A 183 -8.56 -6.57 3.13
CA TYR A 183 -7.33 -5.78 3.21
C TYR A 183 -6.19 -6.43 2.43
N HIS A 184 -5.19 -5.63 2.13
CA HIS A 184 -3.95 -6.02 1.46
C HIS A 184 -2.77 -5.49 2.29
N PHE A 185 -1.69 -6.25 2.36
CA PHE A 185 -0.48 -5.80 3.03
C PHE A 185 0.59 -5.37 2.03
N THR A 186 1.34 -4.34 2.39
CA THR A 186 2.63 -4.04 1.79
C THR A 186 3.73 -4.59 2.69
N TYR A 187 4.64 -5.37 2.09
CA TYR A 187 5.90 -5.81 2.67
C TYR A 187 7.04 -5.06 2.01
N LEU A 188 8.03 -4.61 2.80
CA LEU A 188 9.16 -3.84 2.30
C LEU A 188 10.46 -4.62 2.50
N ALA A 189 10.89 -5.36 1.47
CA ALA A 189 12.11 -6.15 1.51
C ALA A 189 13.34 -5.27 1.66
N GLY A 190 14.26 -5.65 2.54
CA GLY A 190 15.47 -4.91 2.89
C GLY A 190 15.31 -3.95 4.08
N ILE A 191 14.11 -3.82 4.64
CA ILE A 191 13.84 -2.87 5.74
C ILE A 191 14.59 -3.22 7.04
N SER A 192 14.93 -4.49 7.25
CA SER A 192 15.71 -4.95 8.40
C SER A 192 17.20 -4.61 8.31
N GLY A 193 17.70 -4.18 7.14
CA GLY A 193 19.10 -3.85 6.89
C GLY A 193 19.95 -5.07 6.55
N ALA A 194 21.22 -4.79 6.21
CA ALA A 194 22.19 -5.79 5.77
C ALA A 194 22.41 -6.90 6.83
N GLY A 195 22.45 -8.15 6.38
CA GLY A 195 22.66 -9.35 7.20
C GLY A 195 21.43 -9.82 7.96
N ARG A 196 20.29 -9.11 7.90
CA ARG A 196 19.07 -9.42 8.67
C ARG A 196 17.86 -9.80 7.82
N GLY A 197 17.99 -9.81 6.49
CA GLY A 197 16.86 -10.08 5.59
C GLY A 197 16.16 -11.41 5.88
N ARG A 198 16.91 -12.49 6.11
CA ARG A 198 16.33 -13.81 6.44
C ARG A 198 15.56 -13.80 7.76
N GLU A 199 16.10 -13.16 8.80
CA GLU A 199 15.45 -13.04 10.10
C GLU A 199 14.16 -12.22 10.01
N GLY A 200 14.22 -11.06 9.33
CA GLY A 200 13.06 -10.21 9.08
C GLY A 200 11.95 -10.90 8.30
N ALA A 201 12.32 -11.68 7.27
CA ALA A 201 11.35 -12.47 6.49
C ALA A 201 10.63 -13.53 7.32
N LEU A 202 11.36 -14.28 8.17
CA LEU A 202 10.76 -15.30 9.03
C LEU A 202 9.84 -14.68 10.09
N ALA A 203 10.27 -13.59 10.73
CA ALA A 203 9.44 -12.84 11.68
C ALA A 203 8.18 -12.28 11.00
N SER A 204 8.30 -11.82 9.75
CA SER A 204 7.16 -11.34 8.98
C SER A 204 6.19 -12.46 8.61
N ALA A 205 6.70 -13.62 8.20
CA ALA A 205 5.87 -14.79 7.91
C ALA A 205 5.11 -15.26 9.17
N GLU A 206 5.72 -15.23 10.36
CA GLU A 206 5.07 -15.58 11.62
C GLU A 206 3.84 -14.69 11.89
N ILE A 207 3.96 -13.38 11.65
CA ILE A 207 2.85 -12.43 11.81
C ILE A 207 1.81 -12.61 10.71
N PHE A 208 2.22 -12.68 9.44
CA PHE A 208 1.28 -12.75 8.31
C PHE A 208 0.50 -14.07 8.29
N ASN A 209 1.09 -15.17 8.73
CA ASN A 209 0.41 -16.46 8.85
C ASN A 209 -0.75 -16.47 9.88
N GLN A 210 -0.91 -15.41 10.68
CA GLN A 210 -2.04 -15.21 11.60
C GLN A 210 -3.17 -14.37 10.96
N THR A 211 -3.10 -14.03 9.67
CA THR A 211 -3.96 -13.05 9.01
C THR A 211 -4.50 -13.59 7.68
N ASN A 212 -5.45 -12.87 7.05
CA ASN A 212 -6.07 -13.27 5.79
C ASN A 212 -6.04 -12.12 4.76
N PRO A 213 -4.87 -11.57 4.37
CA PRO A 213 -4.80 -10.53 3.37
C PRO A 213 -5.19 -11.09 1.98
N GLY A 214 -5.95 -10.32 1.21
CA GLY A 214 -6.25 -10.71 -0.17
C GLY A 214 -5.01 -10.67 -1.07
N ILE A 215 -4.16 -9.67 -0.88
CA ILE A 215 -2.89 -9.51 -1.59
C ILE A 215 -1.78 -9.19 -0.59
N LEU A 216 -0.61 -9.79 -0.78
CA LEU A 216 0.64 -9.38 -0.16
C LEU A 216 1.54 -8.76 -1.22
N VAL A 217 1.59 -7.43 -1.25
CA VAL A 217 2.43 -6.67 -2.18
C VAL A 217 3.82 -6.53 -1.57
N CYS A 218 4.82 -7.02 -2.27
CA CYS A 218 6.21 -6.85 -1.88
C CYS A 218 6.85 -5.71 -2.70
N SER A 219 7.45 -4.74 -2.02
CA SER A 219 8.31 -3.72 -2.60
C SER A 219 9.72 -3.88 -2.06
N MET A 220 10.73 -3.56 -2.87
CA MET A 220 12.12 -3.53 -2.39
C MET A 220 12.46 -2.12 -1.92
N LEU A 221 13.05 -2.01 -0.73
CA LEU A 221 13.47 -0.73 -0.17
C LEU A 221 14.44 -0.02 -1.11
N THR A 222 14.10 1.22 -1.44
CA THR A 222 14.97 2.18 -2.12
C THR A 222 15.24 3.34 -1.16
N VAL A 223 16.51 3.60 -0.90
CA VAL A 223 16.91 4.68 -0.01
C VAL A 223 17.16 5.94 -0.83
N PHE A 224 16.31 6.94 -0.67
CA PHE A 224 16.47 8.24 -1.32
C PHE A 224 17.26 9.21 -0.43
N PRO A 225 18.08 10.12 -1.03
CA PRO A 225 18.91 11.06 -0.26
C PRO A 225 18.12 11.96 0.70
N GLU A 226 16.84 12.25 0.39
CA GLU A 226 15.94 13.08 1.17
C GLU A 226 15.39 12.36 2.41
N SER A 227 15.56 11.03 2.49
CA SER A 227 15.03 10.23 3.58
C SER A 227 15.87 10.38 4.86
N ARG A 228 15.21 10.30 6.01
CA ARG A 228 15.92 10.21 7.31
C ARG A 228 16.79 8.95 7.39
N LEU A 229 16.39 7.87 6.69
CA LEU A 229 17.16 6.63 6.64
C LEU A 229 18.53 6.84 5.96
N TYR A 230 18.60 7.68 4.92
CA TYR A 230 19.88 8.05 4.31
C TYR A 230 20.83 8.69 5.32
N GLN A 231 20.31 9.54 6.20
CA GLN A 231 21.12 10.15 7.28
C GLN A 231 21.63 9.09 8.28
N GLU A 232 20.80 8.09 8.61
CA GLU A 232 21.23 6.96 9.47
C GLU A 232 22.38 6.17 8.84
N ILE A 233 22.35 5.98 7.51
CA ILE A 233 23.44 5.31 6.76
C ILE A 233 24.72 6.17 6.82
N GLN A 234 24.62 7.46 6.56
CA GLN A 234 25.80 8.37 6.60
C GLN A 234 26.46 8.41 7.99
N GLN A 235 25.71 8.15 9.03
CA GLN A 235 26.18 8.11 10.41
C GLN A 235 26.60 6.70 10.87
N GLY A 236 26.58 5.72 9.98
CA GLY A 236 26.97 4.34 10.27
C GLY A 236 26.04 3.58 11.21
N ARG A 237 24.81 4.08 11.44
CA ARG A 237 23.83 3.43 12.34
C ARG A 237 22.95 2.40 11.65
N TRP A 238 22.94 2.38 10.33
CA TRP A 238 22.21 1.41 9.54
C TRP A 238 22.92 1.15 8.21
N GLN A 239 22.83 -0.06 7.71
CA GLN A 239 23.44 -0.46 6.42
C GLN A 239 22.38 -1.06 5.51
N GLU A 240 22.35 -0.60 4.27
CA GLU A 240 21.44 -1.14 3.26
C GLU A 240 21.85 -2.56 2.83
N ALA A 241 20.87 -3.45 2.75
CA ALA A 241 21.05 -4.81 2.23
C ALA A 241 21.40 -4.79 0.73
N GLY A 242 22.20 -5.77 0.27
CA GLY A 242 22.46 -6.00 -1.14
C GLY A 242 21.20 -6.40 -1.91
N GLU A 243 21.22 -6.29 -3.24
CA GLU A 243 20.05 -6.61 -4.06
C GLU A 243 19.76 -8.12 -4.01
N ILE A 244 20.81 -8.95 -4.07
CA ILE A 244 20.68 -10.41 -3.92
C ILE A 244 20.15 -10.76 -2.53
N GLU A 245 20.59 -10.07 -1.48
CA GLU A 245 20.09 -10.29 -0.13
C GLU A 245 18.59 -9.99 -0.05
N LYS A 246 18.13 -8.88 -0.63
CA LYS A 246 16.69 -8.55 -0.70
C LYS A 246 15.89 -9.61 -1.45
N LEU A 247 16.42 -10.17 -2.56
CA LEU A 247 15.77 -11.27 -3.29
C LEU A 247 15.72 -12.57 -2.45
N GLN A 248 16.78 -12.89 -1.71
CA GLN A 248 16.81 -14.04 -0.79
C GLN A 248 15.84 -13.86 0.39
N GLU A 249 15.67 -12.63 0.86
CA GLU A 249 14.65 -12.25 1.85
C GLU A 249 13.23 -12.53 1.33
N ILE A 250 12.91 -12.06 0.11
CA ILE A 250 11.61 -12.33 -0.55
C ILE A 250 11.41 -13.84 -0.72
N LYS A 251 12.42 -14.58 -1.17
CA LYS A 251 12.38 -16.03 -1.29
C LYS A 251 12.08 -16.70 0.05
N THR A 252 12.72 -16.25 1.13
CA THR A 252 12.50 -16.78 2.48
C THR A 252 11.07 -16.52 2.94
N LEU A 253 10.55 -15.32 2.70
CA LEU A 253 9.17 -14.98 3.04
C LEU A 253 8.18 -15.90 2.31
N ILE A 254 8.28 -16.02 0.98
CA ILE A 254 7.39 -16.87 0.17
C ILE A 254 7.45 -18.34 0.63
N ALA A 255 8.63 -18.85 0.98
CA ALA A 255 8.81 -20.22 1.46
C ALA A 255 8.12 -20.44 2.82
N ALA A 256 8.10 -19.43 3.70
CA ALA A 256 7.59 -19.52 5.07
C ALA A 256 6.10 -19.14 5.20
N LEU A 257 5.48 -18.53 4.20
CA LEU A 257 4.04 -18.22 4.21
C LEU A 257 3.22 -19.50 4.08
N ASN A 258 2.25 -19.70 4.99
CA ASN A 258 1.38 -20.88 5.04
C ASN A 258 -0.10 -20.55 4.81
N ILE A 259 -0.40 -19.31 4.45
CA ILE A 259 -1.76 -18.83 4.17
C ILE A 259 -2.01 -18.79 2.66
N PRO A 260 -3.28 -18.95 2.23
CA PRO A 260 -3.66 -18.64 0.86
C PRO A 260 -3.61 -17.11 0.67
N VAL A 261 -2.77 -16.65 -0.23
CA VAL A 261 -2.61 -15.21 -0.53
C VAL A 261 -2.07 -15.02 -1.95
N HIS A 262 -2.59 -14.04 -2.64
CA HIS A 262 -1.97 -13.55 -3.86
C HIS A 262 -0.73 -12.73 -3.51
N PHE A 263 0.45 -13.18 -3.93
CA PHE A 263 1.72 -12.49 -3.70
C PHE A 263 2.20 -11.83 -4.98
N ALA A 264 2.62 -10.57 -4.90
CA ALA A 264 3.14 -9.88 -6.08
C ALA A 264 4.21 -8.85 -5.72
N THR A 265 5.33 -8.84 -6.47
CA THR A 265 6.31 -7.75 -6.40
C THR A 265 5.87 -6.64 -7.35
N LEU A 266 5.10 -5.67 -6.84
CA LEU A 266 4.55 -4.57 -7.63
C LEU A 266 5.33 -3.26 -7.42
N GLY A 267 5.29 -2.39 -8.44
CA GLY A 267 5.89 -1.06 -8.39
C GLY A 267 7.33 -1.00 -8.93
N ALA A 268 7.77 0.22 -9.21
CA ALA A 268 9.05 0.50 -9.84
C ALA A 268 10.27 0.12 -8.98
N SER A 269 10.10 -0.01 -7.66
CA SER A 269 11.18 -0.46 -6.77
C SER A 269 11.62 -1.91 -6.99
N ASN A 270 10.87 -2.71 -7.76
CA ASN A 270 11.19 -4.10 -8.06
C ASN A 270 11.70 -4.22 -9.50
N ALA A 271 12.98 -4.55 -9.65
CA ALA A 271 13.55 -4.88 -10.96
C ALA A 271 13.12 -6.27 -11.45
N ILE A 272 12.74 -7.15 -10.53
CA ILE A 272 12.27 -8.52 -10.80
C ILE A 272 10.80 -8.62 -10.43
N PHE A 273 10.00 -8.98 -11.42
CA PHE A 273 8.56 -9.18 -11.22
C PHE A 273 8.29 -10.66 -10.90
N VAL A 274 7.72 -10.91 -9.73
CA VAL A 274 7.29 -12.24 -9.26
C VAL A 274 5.86 -12.13 -8.77
N GLU A 275 4.98 -12.98 -9.30
CA GLU A 275 3.56 -12.98 -8.97
C GLU A 275 3.02 -14.41 -8.96
N GLY A 276 2.09 -14.70 -8.07
CA GLY A 276 1.41 -15.99 -8.01
C GLY A 276 0.53 -16.16 -6.78
N ASP A 277 -0.31 -17.17 -6.83
CA ASP A 277 -1.20 -17.57 -5.74
C ASP A 277 -0.54 -18.61 -4.84
N LEU A 278 -0.33 -18.29 -3.58
CA LEU A 278 0.19 -19.22 -2.59
C LEU A 278 -0.93 -20.10 -2.00
N PRO A 279 -0.69 -21.38 -1.80
CA PRO A 279 0.57 -22.11 -1.98
C PRO A 279 0.82 -22.67 -3.38
N GLN A 280 -0.11 -22.51 -4.33
CA GLN A 280 -0.11 -23.19 -5.63
C GLN A 280 1.14 -22.89 -6.47
N ASP A 281 1.50 -21.62 -6.61
CA ASP A 281 2.57 -21.15 -7.48
C ASP A 281 3.93 -21.04 -6.78
N ARG A 282 4.02 -21.45 -5.50
CA ARG A 282 5.23 -21.30 -4.67
C ARG A 282 6.50 -21.82 -5.37
N ALA A 283 6.45 -23.03 -5.93
CA ALA A 283 7.62 -23.65 -6.52
C ALA A 283 8.15 -22.86 -7.74
N ALA A 284 7.24 -22.34 -8.57
CA ALA A 284 7.61 -21.51 -9.73
C ALA A 284 8.21 -20.17 -9.31
N MET A 285 7.60 -19.51 -8.31
CA MET A 285 8.08 -18.24 -7.77
C MET A 285 9.47 -18.39 -7.14
N LEU A 286 9.70 -19.45 -6.36
CA LEU A 286 11.01 -19.72 -5.76
C LEU A 286 12.08 -20.00 -6.84
N ALA A 287 11.75 -20.74 -7.88
CA ALA A 287 12.67 -21.02 -8.99
C ALA A 287 13.04 -19.74 -9.77
N GLN A 288 12.08 -18.84 -9.98
CA GLN A 288 12.33 -17.54 -10.62
C GLN A 288 13.27 -16.67 -9.75
N LEU A 289 13.05 -16.62 -8.44
CA LEU A 289 13.90 -15.88 -7.51
C LEU A 289 15.32 -16.50 -7.43
N ASP A 290 15.46 -17.82 -7.54
CA ASP A 290 16.77 -18.48 -7.60
C ASP A 290 17.58 -18.05 -8.82
N GLN A 291 16.94 -17.92 -9.97
CA GLN A 291 17.61 -17.43 -11.18
C GLN A 291 18.00 -15.94 -11.03
N ALA A 292 17.12 -15.13 -10.46
CA ALA A 292 17.39 -13.71 -10.25
C ALA A 292 18.46 -13.45 -9.18
N SER A 293 18.61 -14.34 -8.20
CA SER A 293 19.55 -14.21 -7.08
C SER A 293 20.98 -14.69 -7.37
N ARG A 294 21.36 -14.85 -8.64
CA ARG A 294 22.73 -15.21 -8.99
C ARG A 294 23.68 -14.05 -8.74
N PRO A 295 24.92 -14.30 -8.26
CA PRO A 295 25.86 -13.23 -7.89
C PRO A 295 26.14 -12.21 -8.99
N GLU A 296 26.14 -12.64 -10.27
CA GLU A 296 26.35 -11.77 -11.42
C GLU A 296 25.27 -10.70 -11.59
N ASN A 297 24.09 -10.88 -10.97
CA ASN A 297 22.97 -9.94 -11.05
C ASN A 297 23.06 -8.80 -10.02
N GLU A 298 23.95 -8.86 -9.03
CA GLU A 298 24.03 -7.81 -7.99
C GLU A 298 24.30 -6.42 -8.59
N ALA A 299 25.29 -6.30 -9.48
CA ALA A 299 25.67 -5.01 -10.07
C ALA A 299 24.58 -4.42 -10.98
N PRO A 300 23.99 -5.17 -11.94
CA PRO A 300 22.87 -4.67 -12.75
C PRO A 300 21.64 -4.27 -11.92
N LEU A 301 21.27 -5.04 -10.90
CA LEU A 301 20.15 -4.72 -10.03
C LEU A 301 20.42 -3.46 -9.19
N ARG A 302 21.65 -3.30 -8.70
CA ARG A 302 22.08 -2.10 -7.98
C ARG A 302 22.05 -0.87 -8.88
N GLU A 303 22.52 -0.98 -10.11
CA GLU A 303 22.44 0.10 -11.10
C GLU A 303 20.98 0.48 -11.40
N TYR A 304 20.10 -0.49 -11.58
CA TYR A 304 18.67 -0.23 -11.73
C TYR A 304 18.12 0.60 -10.56
N ARG A 305 18.41 0.20 -9.31
CA ARG A 305 17.93 0.90 -8.12
C ARG A 305 18.47 2.32 -8.01
N GLN A 306 19.75 2.51 -8.32
CA GLN A 306 20.39 3.84 -8.27
C GLN A 306 19.82 4.81 -9.30
N ASN A 307 19.26 4.31 -10.40
CA ASN A 307 18.64 5.11 -11.45
C ASN A 307 17.17 5.45 -11.17
N LEU A 308 16.56 4.92 -10.10
CA LEU A 308 15.21 5.28 -9.69
C LEU A 308 15.19 6.71 -9.14
N LYS A 309 14.38 7.56 -9.75
CA LYS A 309 14.19 8.95 -9.29
C LYS A 309 13.01 9.09 -8.33
N HIS A 310 12.06 8.17 -8.42
CA HIS A 310 10.87 8.08 -7.57
C HIS A 310 10.29 6.67 -7.65
N LEU A 311 9.43 6.32 -6.70
CA LEU A 311 8.75 5.03 -6.61
C LEU A 311 7.60 4.93 -7.61
#